data_0bcd87f053bd616a64cbd9e74e6e293e
#
_entry.id   0bcd87f053bd616a64cbd9e74e6e293e
#
_cell.length_a   1.000
_cell.length_b   1.000
_cell.length_c   1.000
_cell.angle_alpha   90.00
_cell.angle_beta   90.00
_cell.angle_gamma   90.00
#
_symmetry.space_group_name_H-M   'P 1'
#
loop_
_entity.id
_entity.type
_entity.pdbx_description
1 polymer ?
#
loop_
_entity_poly.entity_id
_entity_poly.type
_entity_poly.pdbx_seq_one_letter_code
_entity_poly.pdbx_strand_id
1 'polypeptide(L)'
;MKRIFISLFFFAFMWTAAGADASPELLFVRWPANPDAVWYSFRIVPVTQHFGRKEMRPPIYEDGHVFRDSVMIEKEITDSYDGPGILCCQVKAIGLDGQSISAYSAPVPMEKAAQEMERYAPKIRVKYHEQNGTVLLYPAYSFVKIPHAVSYEVEITDEEPENPDGCEPSAHRISQGIVTIPELFDELPRQGTVWWRVRGLDENGGPVGVWSEAEKIVNDPAENWETGILGDSISHGGGRMSYSPADWPYNYAYYLNFPTINMSRSGDKTDDLLRRFDADVLPFHVRYLLIMGRYRTWK
;
A
#
# COMPACT_ATOMS: atom_id res chain seq x y z
N MET A 1 35.29 61.78 -32.28
CA MET A 1 34.49 61.13 -31.24
C MET A 1 33.32 60.42 -31.90
N LYS A 2 33.45 59.10 -32.09
CA LYS A 2 32.39 58.25 -32.66
C LYS A 2 31.63 57.64 -31.49
N ARG A 3 30.32 57.94 -31.37
CA ARG A 3 29.42 57.34 -30.42
C ARG A 3 28.92 55.99 -30.98
N ILE A 4 29.23 54.91 -30.31
CA ILE A 4 28.70 53.53 -30.59
C ILE A 4 27.41 53.41 -29.80
N PHE A 5 26.29 53.22 -30.51
CA PHE A 5 25.02 52.80 -29.94
C PHE A 5 25.01 51.24 -29.85
N ILE A 6 24.96 50.73 -28.63
CA ILE A 6 24.71 49.29 -28.38
C ILE A 6 23.20 49.15 -28.18
N SER A 7 22.56 48.51 -29.14
CA SER A 7 21.14 48.12 -29.06
C SER A 7 21.06 46.79 -28.35
N LEU A 8 20.52 46.78 -27.10
CA LEU A 8 20.21 45.57 -26.38
C LEU A 8 18.88 45.02 -26.91
N PHE A 9 18.95 43.91 -27.64
CA PHE A 9 17.77 43.10 -27.96
C PHE A 9 17.42 42.25 -26.74
N PHE A 10 16.33 42.59 -26.05
CA PHE A 10 15.69 41.71 -25.08
C PHE A 10 14.91 40.63 -25.86
N PHE A 11 15.43 39.39 -25.90
CA PHE A 11 14.66 38.23 -26.27
C PHE A 11 13.79 37.88 -25.06
N ALA A 12 12.52 38.24 -25.10
CA ALA A 12 11.52 37.67 -24.23
C ALA A 12 11.27 36.23 -24.66
N PHE A 13 11.86 35.27 -23.94
CA PHE A 13 11.45 33.87 -24.01
C PHE A 13 10.05 33.80 -23.43
N MET A 14 9.05 33.74 -24.28
CA MET A 14 7.73 33.26 -23.92
C MET A 14 7.89 31.74 -23.64
N TRP A 15 8.02 31.40 -22.39
CA TRP A 15 7.78 30.05 -21.92
C TRP A 15 6.27 29.80 -22.07
N THR A 16 5.88 29.16 -23.16
CA THR A 16 4.58 28.50 -23.22
C THR A 16 4.63 27.44 -22.14
N ALA A 17 3.88 27.64 -21.06
CA ALA A 17 3.58 26.57 -20.11
C ALA A 17 2.99 25.43 -20.97
N ALA A 18 3.77 24.36 -21.16
CA ALA A 18 3.24 23.10 -21.61
C ALA A 18 2.13 22.77 -20.61
N GLY A 19 0.91 22.57 -21.11
CA GLY A 19 -0.22 22.23 -20.29
C GLY A 19 0.21 21.05 -19.42
N ALA A 20 -0.01 21.15 -18.13
CA ALA A 20 0.06 20.01 -17.26
C ALA A 20 -0.87 18.97 -17.88
N ASP A 21 -0.33 17.85 -18.36
CA ASP A 21 -1.13 16.70 -18.75
C ASP A 21 -1.96 16.37 -17.53
N ALA A 22 -3.27 16.59 -17.63
CA ALA A 22 -4.18 16.19 -16.57
C ALA A 22 -3.98 14.68 -16.36
N SER A 23 -3.71 14.30 -15.14
CA SER A 23 -3.62 12.88 -14.79
C SER A 23 -4.85 12.17 -15.33
N PRO A 24 -4.71 11.00 -15.98
CA PRO A 24 -5.85 10.32 -16.57
C PRO A 24 -6.88 10.02 -15.49
N GLU A 25 -8.15 10.30 -15.75
CA GLU A 25 -9.23 9.86 -14.88
C GLU A 25 -9.28 8.33 -14.89
N LEU A 26 -9.29 7.73 -13.72
CA LEU A 26 -9.29 6.28 -13.56
C LEU A 26 -10.60 5.79 -12.97
N LEU A 27 -11.05 4.63 -13.46
CA LEU A 27 -12.16 3.88 -12.92
C LEU A 27 -11.60 2.71 -12.11
N PHE A 28 -12.08 2.54 -10.89
CA PHE A 28 -11.72 1.44 -10.02
C PHE A 28 -12.81 0.38 -10.01
N VAL A 29 -12.46 -0.86 -10.35
CA VAL A 29 -13.39 -2.00 -10.32
C VAL A 29 -12.87 -3.05 -9.35
N ARG A 30 -13.72 -3.51 -8.43
CA ARG A 30 -13.41 -4.53 -7.44
C ARG A 30 -14.41 -5.68 -7.49
N TRP A 31 -13.93 -6.87 -7.17
CA TRP A 31 -14.73 -8.09 -7.06
C TRP A 31 -14.38 -8.90 -5.80
N PRO A 32 -15.26 -9.82 -5.36
CA PRO A 32 -14.94 -10.73 -4.26
C PRO A 32 -13.74 -11.59 -4.60
N ALA A 33 -12.76 -11.65 -3.67
CA ALA A 33 -11.58 -12.48 -3.84
C ALA A 33 -11.97 -13.97 -3.84
N ASN A 34 -11.36 -14.74 -4.73
CA ASN A 34 -11.41 -16.20 -4.70
C ASN A 34 -10.14 -16.71 -3.99
N PRO A 35 -10.22 -17.46 -2.88
CA PRO A 35 -9.04 -17.89 -2.12
C PRO A 35 -8.11 -18.83 -2.91
N ASP A 36 -8.61 -19.52 -3.92
CA ASP A 36 -7.83 -20.44 -4.76
C ASP A 36 -7.21 -19.74 -5.98
N ALA A 37 -7.54 -18.45 -6.22
CA ALA A 37 -7.01 -17.70 -7.33
C ALA A 37 -5.61 -17.15 -7.03
N VAL A 38 -4.68 -17.36 -7.95
CA VAL A 38 -3.36 -16.73 -7.94
C VAL A 38 -3.40 -15.39 -8.67
N TRP A 39 -4.17 -15.31 -9.77
CA TRP A 39 -4.49 -14.06 -10.45
C TRP A 39 -5.86 -14.15 -11.14
N TYR A 40 -6.25 -13.09 -11.78
CA TYR A 40 -7.51 -12.98 -12.50
C TYR A 40 -7.27 -12.52 -13.95
N SER A 41 -8.16 -12.93 -14.85
CA SER A 41 -8.32 -12.29 -16.13
C SER A 41 -9.55 -11.38 -16.06
N PHE A 42 -9.35 -10.10 -16.32
CA PHE A 42 -10.39 -9.08 -16.33
C PHE A 42 -10.63 -8.60 -17.76
N ARG A 43 -11.89 -8.33 -18.11
CA ARG A 43 -12.22 -7.77 -19.42
C ARG A 43 -13.42 -6.85 -19.37
N ILE A 44 -13.49 -5.92 -20.33
CA ILE A 44 -14.65 -5.07 -20.60
C ILE A 44 -15.23 -5.48 -21.93
N VAL A 45 -16.52 -5.83 -21.93
CA VAL A 45 -17.25 -6.32 -23.09
C VAL A 45 -18.50 -5.48 -23.32
N PRO A 46 -18.78 -5.05 -24.56
CA PRO A 46 -20.07 -4.48 -24.88
C PRO A 46 -21.15 -5.59 -24.89
N VAL A 47 -22.26 -5.33 -24.24
CA VAL A 47 -23.42 -6.23 -24.17
C VAL A 47 -24.61 -5.55 -24.84
N THR A 48 -25.07 -6.14 -25.92
CA THR A 48 -26.29 -5.70 -26.65
C THR A 48 -27.47 -6.56 -26.28
N GLN A 49 -28.67 -6.04 -26.45
CA GLN A 49 -29.90 -6.79 -26.27
C GLN A 49 -30.60 -6.91 -27.63
N HIS A 50 -30.71 -8.13 -28.11
CA HIS A 50 -31.39 -8.41 -29.39
C HIS A 50 -32.45 -9.49 -29.18
N PHE A 51 -33.74 -9.19 -29.52
CA PHE A 51 -34.89 -10.07 -29.29
C PHE A 51 -34.98 -10.68 -27.88
N GLY A 52 -34.67 -9.88 -26.84
CA GLY A 52 -34.72 -10.32 -25.45
C GLY A 52 -33.53 -11.18 -24.99
N ARG A 53 -32.55 -11.45 -25.88
CA ARG A 53 -31.32 -12.17 -25.55
C ARG A 53 -30.17 -11.17 -25.41
N LYS A 54 -29.34 -11.40 -24.41
CA LYS A 54 -28.07 -10.66 -24.25
C LYS A 54 -27.02 -11.28 -25.18
N GLU A 55 -26.41 -10.46 -25.98
CA GLU A 55 -25.31 -10.83 -26.86
C GLU A 55 -24.07 -10.05 -26.48
N MET A 56 -22.99 -10.78 -26.21
CA MET A 56 -21.69 -10.18 -25.87
C MET A 56 -20.87 -10.00 -27.14
N ARG A 57 -20.25 -8.84 -27.27
CA ARG A 57 -19.32 -8.55 -28.37
C ARG A 57 -17.86 -8.81 -27.92
N PRO A 58 -16.90 -8.80 -28.83
CA PRO A 58 -15.49 -8.88 -28.49
C PRO A 58 -15.12 -7.83 -27.43
N PRO A 59 -14.21 -8.15 -26.49
CA PRO A 59 -13.79 -7.21 -25.48
C PRO A 59 -13.11 -5.99 -26.10
N ILE A 60 -13.36 -4.82 -25.51
CA ILE A 60 -12.67 -3.58 -25.86
C ILE A 60 -11.41 -3.39 -24.99
N TYR A 61 -11.36 -4.07 -23.86
CA TYR A 61 -10.22 -4.11 -22.95
C TYR A 61 -10.11 -5.51 -22.33
N GLU A 62 -8.90 -6.01 -22.19
CA GLU A 62 -8.62 -7.28 -21.51
C GLU A 62 -7.24 -7.20 -20.84
N ASP A 63 -7.19 -7.57 -19.54
CA ASP A 63 -5.97 -7.81 -18.79
C ASP A 63 -6.00 -9.23 -18.25
N GLY A 64 -5.09 -10.07 -18.73
CA GLY A 64 -5.00 -11.50 -18.36
C GLY A 64 -4.25 -11.78 -17.07
N HIS A 65 -3.62 -10.78 -16.43
CA HIS A 65 -2.70 -10.99 -15.31
C HIS A 65 -2.93 -10.01 -14.15
N VAL A 66 -4.15 -9.90 -13.68
CA VAL A 66 -4.50 -9.07 -12.52
C VAL A 66 -4.28 -9.86 -11.24
N PHE A 67 -3.21 -9.55 -10.50
CA PHE A 67 -2.82 -10.25 -9.26
C PHE A 67 -3.56 -9.75 -8.00
N ARG A 68 -4.72 -9.12 -8.17
CA ARG A 68 -5.55 -8.54 -7.11
C ARG A 68 -7.02 -8.83 -7.38
N ASP A 69 -7.83 -8.61 -6.36
CA ASP A 69 -9.29 -8.60 -6.44
C ASP A 69 -9.85 -7.26 -7.01
N SER A 70 -9.00 -6.50 -7.72
CA SER A 70 -9.35 -5.19 -8.24
C SER A 70 -8.48 -4.78 -9.42
N VAL A 71 -8.99 -3.88 -10.26
CA VAL A 71 -8.26 -3.30 -11.39
C VAL A 71 -8.58 -1.81 -11.49
N MET A 72 -7.62 -1.05 -11.99
CA MET A 72 -7.85 0.32 -12.43
C MET A 72 -7.78 0.40 -13.95
N ILE A 73 -8.66 1.20 -14.50
CA ILE A 73 -8.85 1.36 -15.94
C ILE A 73 -8.92 2.84 -16.23
N GLU A 74 -8.19 3.30 -17.22
CA GLU A 74 -8.32 4.66 -17.70
C GLU A 74 -9.75 4.88 -18.20
N LYS A 75 -10.41 5.90 -17.70
CA LYS A 75 -11.80 6.24 -18.03
C LYS A 75 -11.96 6.48 -19.55
N GLU A 76 -10.91 6.97 -20.19
CA GLU A 76 -10.85 7.16 -21.63
C GLU A 76 -11.20 5.89 -22.41
N ILE A 77 -10.83 4.69 -21.90
CA ILE A 77 -11.17 3.40 -22.54
C ILE A 77 -12.67 3.19 -22.61
N THR A 78 -13.40 3.62 -21.58
CA THR A 78 -14.86 3.51 -21.58
C THR A 78 -15.55 4.66 -22.28
N ASP A 79 -15.02 5.87 -22.15
CA ASP A 79 -15.60 7.10 -22.72
C ASP A 79 -15.39 7.18 -24.24
N SER A 80 -14.32 6.60 -24.75
CA SER A 80 -14.06 6.53 -26.20
C SER A 80 -14.90 5.50 -26.94
N TYR A 81 -15.64 4.65 -26.23
CA TYR A 81 -16.48 3.65 -26.85
C TYR A 81 -17.79 4.26 -27.38
N ASP A 82 -17.92 4.31 -28.68
CA ASP A 82 -19.10 4.81 -29.41
C ASP A 82 -19.97 3.70 -30.03
N GLY A 83 -19.62 2.44 -29.74
CA GLY A 83 -20.33 1.28 -30.26
C GLY A 83 -21.66 0.99 -29.57
N PRO A 84 -22.48 0.10 -30.12
CA PRO A 84 -23.78 -0.23 -29.55
C PRO A 84 -23.63 -1.14 -28.32
N GLY A 85 -24.55 -0.94 -27.35
CA GLY A 85 -24.65 -1.77 -26.14
C GLY A 85 -24.19 -1.06 -24.89
N ILE A 86 -24.21 -1.78 -23.78
CA ILE A 86 -23.75 -1.32 -22.47
C ILE A 86 -22.41 -1.98 -22.18
N LEU A 87 -21.43 -1.20 -21.79
CA LEU A 87 -20.15 -1.73 -21.35
C LEU A 87 -20.31 -2.46 -20.02
N CYS A 88 -19.87 -3.72 -19.99
CA CYS A 88 -19.91 -4.57 -18.82
C CYS A 88 -18.52 -5.14 -18.53
N CYS A 89 -18.16 -5.25 -17.26
CA CYS A 89 -16.97 -5.99 -16.87
C CYS A 89 -17.27 -7.45 -16.53
N GLN A 90 -16.28 -8.29 -16.72
CA GLN A 90 -16.27 -9.69 -16.33
C GLN A 90 -14.89 -10.06 -15.79
N VAL A 91 -14.86 -10.96 -14.83
CA VAL A 91 -13.64 -11.49 -14.23
C VAL A 91 -13.64 -13.00 -14.21
N LYS A 92 -12.47 -13.60 -14.38
CA LYS A 92 -12.23 -15.04 -14.35
C LYS A 92 -11.02 -15.33 -13.46
N ALA A 93 -11.15 -16.27 -12.55
CA ALA A 93 -10.08 -16.69 -11.65
C ALA A 93 -9.15 -17.73 -12.30
N ILE A 94 -7.84 -17.59 -12.07
CA ILE A 94 -6.80 -18.46 -12.62
C ILE A 94 -5.99 -19.04 -11.44
N GLY A 95 -5.75 -20.35 -11.50
CA GLY A 95 -4.98 -21.09 -10.50
C GLY A 95 -3.47 -21.03 -10.70
N LEU A 96 -2.74 -21.68 -9.81
CA LEU A 96 -1.27 -21.71 -9.81
C LEU A 96 -0.69 -22.38 -11.08
N ASP A 97 -1.41 -23.30 -11.66
CA ASP A 97 -1.03 -24.01 -12.89
C ASP A 97 -1.34 -23.20 -14.18
N GLY A 98 -1.84 -21.98 -14.02
CA GLY A 98 -2.24 -21.12 -15.15
C GLY A 98 -3.60 -21.52 -15.76
N GLN A 99 -4.30 -22.50 -15.20
CA GLN A 99 -5.59 -22.92 -15.70
C GLN A 99 -6.71 -22.09 -15.05
N SER A 100 -7.79 -21.91 -15.81
CA SER A 100 -8.98 -21.24 -15.29
C SER A 100 -9.68 -22.12 -14.26
N ILE A 101 -9.83 -21.64 -13.03
CA ILE A 101 -10.59 -22.28 -11.96
C ILE A 101 -12.04 -21.81 -11.90
N SER A 102 -12.39 -20.79 -12.67
CA SER A 102 -13.77 -20.36 -12.87
C SER A 102 -14.04 -20.01 -14.34
N ALA A 103 -15.29 -19.98 -14.73
CA ALA A 103 -15.72 -19.28 -15.95
C ALA A 103 -15.65 -17.76 -15.72
N TYR A 104 -15.78 -16.96 -16.78
CA TYR A 104 -16.02 -15.53 -16.60
C TYR A 104 -17.33 -15.29 -15.83
N SER A 105 -17.29 -14.33 -14.92
CA SER A 105 -18.46 -13.91 -14.16
C SER A 105 -19.61 -13.46 -15.08
N ALA A 106 -20.82 -13.37 -14.53
CA ALA A 106 -21.89 -12.68 -15.22
C ALA A 106 -21.48 -11.23 -15.53
N PRO A 107 -21.86 -10.68 -16.71
CA PRO A 107 -21.50 -9.31 -17.06
C PRO A 107 -22.16 -8.30 -16.11
N VAL A 108 -21.36 -7.44 -15.49
CA VAL A 108 -21.79 -6.36 -14.61
C VAL A 108 -21.60 -5.03 -15.33
N PRO A 109 -22.65 -4.19 -15.49
CA PRO A 109 -22.49 -2.88 -16.11
C PRO A 109 -21.41 -2.05 -15.44
N MET A 110 -20.55 -1.39 -16.25
CA MET A 110 -19.45 -0.55 -15.73
C MET A 110 -19.97 0.55 -14.80
N GLU A 111 -21.09 1.17 -15.08
CA GLU A 111 -21.73 2.17 -14.20
C GLU A 111 -22.01 1.66 -12.78
N LYS A 112 -22.17 0.33 -12.61
CA LYS A 112 -22.40 -0.30 -11.31
C LYS A 112 -21.15 -0.89 -10.69
N ALA A 113 -20.18 -1.26 -11.52
CA ALA A 113 -18.96 -1.91 -11.11
C ALA A 113 -17.83 -0.93 -10.83
N ALA A 114 -17.78 0.17 -11.61
CA ALA A 114 -16.77 1.20 -11.45
C ALA A 114 -17.12 2.14 -10.30
N GLN A 115 -16.12 2.44 -9.49
CA GLN A 115 -16.17 3.49 -8.49
C GLN A 115 -15.36 4.68 -8.99
N GLU A 116 -15.79 5.88 -8.68
CA GLU A 116 -15.03 7.08 -9.01
C GLU A 116 -13.68 7.09 -8.28
N MET A 117 -12.68 7.63 -8.94
CA MET A 117 -11.28 7.60 -8.49
C MET A 117 -11.04 8.39 -7.19
N GLU A 118 -11.93 9.30 -6.83
CA GLU A 118 -11.86 10.06 -5.57
C GLU A 118 -11.79 9.15 -4.33
N ARG A 119 -12.23 7.89 -4.44
CA ARG A 119 -12.15 6.88 -3.38
C ARG A 119 -11.03 5.87 -3.57
N TYR A 120 -10.18 6.09 -4.55
CA TYR A 120 -9.08 5.17 -4.78
C TYR A 120 -7.98 5.37 -3.73
N ALA A 121 -7.67 4.30 -3.01
CA ALA A 121 -6.70 4.31 -1.94
C ALA A 121 -5.75 3.12 -2.02
N PRO A 122 -4.48 3.24 -1.61
CA PRO A 122 -3.63 2.08 -1.41
C PRO A 122 -4.27 1.10 -0.41
N LYS A 123 -4.07 -0.20 -0.63
CA LYS A 123 -4.53 -1.22 0.32
C LYS A 123 -3.41 -1.52 1.31
N ILE A 124 -3.68 -1.33 2.58
CA ILE A 124 -2.78 -1.72 3.64
C ILE A 124 -2.67 -3.26 3.67
N ARG A 125 -1.45 -3.74 3.85
CA ARG A 125 -1.16 -5.14 4.17
C ARG A 125 -0.98 -5.23 5.67
N VAL A 126 -2.02 -5.72 6.34
CA VAL A 126 -1.97 -5.94 7.79
C VAL A 126 -1.00 -7.09 8.08
N LYS A 127 -0.02 -6.82 8.90
CA LYS A 127 1.00 -7.79 9.31
C LYS A 127 0.80 -8.31 10.71
N TYR A 128 -0.05 -7.63 11.46
CA TYR A 128 -0.31 -7.94 12.84
C TYR A 128 -1.64 -8.68 12.89
N HIS A 129 -1.56 -9.97 13.12
CA HIS A 129 -2.76 -10.72 13.42
C HIS A 129 -2.95 -10.73 14.92
N GLU A 130 -4.02 -10.15 15.40
CA GLU A 130 -4.47 -10.32 16.79
C GLU A 130 -4.50 -11.80 17.18
N GLN A 131 -4.79 -12.67 16.22
CA GLN A 131 -4.78 -14.11 16.38
C GLN A 131 -3.41 -14.71 16.70
N ASN A 132 -2.32 -14.07 16.27
CA ASN A 132 -0.96 -14.57 16.49
C ASN A 132 -0.28 -13.90 17.69
N GLY A 133 -0.90 -12.90 18.29
CA GLY A 133 -0.42 -12.26 19.51
C GLY A 133 0.86 -11.45 19.38
N THR A 134 1.46 -11.33 18.18
CA THR A 134 2.74 -10.65 17.99
C THR A 134 2.56 -9.28 17.37
N VAL A 135 3.14 -8.25 17.99
CA VAL A 135 3.15 -6.87 17.51
C VAL A 135 4.57 -6.33 17.47
N LEU A 136 4.89 -5.45 16.52
CA LEU A 136 6.22 -4.84 16.41
C LEU A 136 6.27 -3.50 17.13
N LEU A 137 7.27 -3.31 18.01
CA LEU A 137 7.56 -2.01 18.64
C LEU A 137 8.12 -1.00 17.61
N TYR A 138 8.87 -1.51 16.62
CA TYR A 138 9.37 -0.76 15.46
C TYR A 138 8.59 -1.17 14.21
N PRO A 139 7.45 -0.53 13.91
CA PRO A 139 6.56 -1.00 12.88
C PRO A 139 7.18 -0.98 11.47
N ALA A 140 6.71 -1.88 10.63
CA ALA A 140 6.91 -1.84 9.20
C ALA A 140 5.56 -1.63 8.52
N TYR A 141 5.36 -0.46 7.96
CA TYR A 141 4.12 -0.04 7.32
C TYR A 141 4.12 -0.53 5.87
N SER A 142 3.36 -1.57 5.60
CA SER A 142 3.35 -2.23 4.30
C SER A 142 2.00 -2.09 3.60
N PHE A 143 2.07 -1.90 2.29
CA PHE A 143 0.89 -1.62 1.48
C PHE A 143 1.05 -2.15 0.06
N VAL A 144 -0.03 -2.14 -0.69
CA VAL A 144 -0.03 -2.48 -2.11
C VAL A 144 0.05 -1.20 -2.93
N LYS A 145 1.01 -1.15 -3.86
CA LYS A 145 1.17 -0.01 -4.78
C LYS A 145 -0.07 0.19 -5.63
N ILE A 146 -0.32 1.45 -5.95
CA ILE A 146 -1.36 1.85 -6.89
C ILE A 146 -0.71 2.32 -8.21
N PRO A 147 -1.34 2.10 -9.35
CA PRO A 147 -0.89 2.67 -10.62
C PRO A 147 -0.81 4.21 -10.54
N HIS A 148 -0.01 4.81 -11.40
CA HIS A 148 0.24 6.25 -11.53
C HIS A 148 0.84 6.94 -10.30
N ALA A 149 0.99 6.27 -9.16
CA ALA A 149 1.77 6.78 -8.05
C ALA A 149 3.24 6.39 -8.21
N VAL A 150 4.12 7.37 -8.18
CA VAL A 150 5.59 7.18 -8.26
C VAL A 150 6.22 7.08 -6.87
N SER A 151 5.56 7.66 -5.88
CA SER A 151 5.95 7.57 -4.47
C SER A 151 4.72 7.50 -3.57
N TYR A 152 4.95 7.24 -2.30
CA TYR A 152 3.89 7.04 -1.31
C TYR A 152 4.22 7.79 -0.05
N GLU A 153 3.26 8.49 0.49
CA GLU A 153 3.34 9.12 1.79
C GLU A 153 2.65 8.23 2.83
N VAL A 154 3.41 7.81 3.84
CA VAL A 154 2.90 7.13 5.02
C VAL A 154 2.76 8.16 6.12
N GLU A 155 1.58 8.25 6.72
CA GLU A 155 1.26 9.12 7.84
C GLU A 155 1.03 8.28 9.08
N ILE A 156 1.61 8.71 10.20
CA ILE A 156 1.40 8.13 11.52
C ILE A 156 0.75 9.18 12.41
N THR A 157 -0.30 8.81 13.13
CA THR A 157 -1.10 9.69 13.98
C THR A 157 -1.23 9.11 15.38
N ASP A 158 -1.42 9.96 16.39
CA ASP A 158 -1.66 9.56 17.79
C ASP A 158 -3.14 9.37 18.11
N GLU A 159 -4.03 9.83 17.22
CA GLU A 159 -5.46 9.58 17.25
C GLU A 159 -5.93 9.05 15.89
N GLU A 160 -7.13 8.49 15.84
CA GLU A 160 -7.74 8.06 14.58
C GLU A 160 -7.91 9.27 13.64
N PRO A 161 -7.44 9.18 12.38
CA PRO A 161 -7.54 10.30 11.44
C PRO A 161 -8.98 10.75 11.23
N GLU A 162 -9.21 12.07 11.36
CA GLU A 162 -10.53 12.70 11.28
C GLU A 162 -11.11 12.79 9.86
N ASN A 163 -10.30 12.55 8.84
CA ASN A 163 -10.68 12.68 7.43
C ASN A 163 -10.38 11.39 6.63
N PRO A 164 -11.07 10.28 6.92
CA PRO A 164 -10.74 8.96 6.34
C PRO A 164 -10.83 8.93 4.81
N ASP A 165 -11.75 9.70 4.22
CA ASP A 165 -11.98 9.75 2.76
C ASP A 165 -11.32 10.97 2.09
N GLY A 166 -10.47 11.70 2.82
CA GLY A 166 -9.83 12.91 2.33
C GLY A 166 -8.46 12.65 1.71
N CYS A 167 -7.89 13.71 1.14
CA CYS A 167 -6.49 13.74 0.70
C CYS A 167 -5.62 14.65 1.57
N GLU A 168 -6.20 15.39 2.50
CA GLU A 168 -5.47 16.27 3.41
C GLU A 168 -4.81 15.47 4.56
N PRO A 169 -3.67 15.94 5.07
CA PRO A 169 -3.07 15.35 6.26
C PRO A 169 -3.97 15.47 7.49
N SER A 170 -3.85 14.52 8.42
CA SER A 170 -4.52 14.61 9.72
C SER A 170 -3.93 15.70 10.59
N ALA A 171 -4.76 16.36 11.39
CA ALA A 171 -4.32 17.26 12.46
C ALA A 171 -3.58 16.52 13.59
N HIS A 172 -3.79 15.20 13.71
CA HIS A 172 -3.17 14.31 14.71
C HIS A 172 -1.88 13.66 14.21
N ARG A 173 -1.29 14.16 13.11
CA ARG A 173 -0.05 13.63 12.55
C ARG A 173 1.12 13.85 13.50
N ILE A 174 1.77 12.76 13.93
CA ILE A 174 2.99 12.77 14.72
C ILE A 174 4.24 12.45 13.91
N SER A 175 4.08 11.77 12.77
CA SER A 175 5.21 11.41 11.91
C SER A 175 4.74 11.17 10.47
N GLN A 176 5.67 11.26 9.53
CA GLN A 176 5.45 10.93 8.13
C GLN A 176 6.73 10.38 7.48
N GLY A 177 6.56 9.60 6.42
CA GLY A 177 7.67 9.16 5.58
C GLY A 177 7.23 9.08 4.12
N ILE A 178 8.13 9.44 3.19
CA ILE A 178 7.90 9.28 1.76
C ILE A 178 8.79 8.16 1.25
N VAL A 179 8.19 7.19 0.55
CA VAL A 179 8.88 6.03 0.01
C VAL A 179 8.48 5.74 -1.43
N THR A 180 9.37 5.12 -2.18
CA THR A 180 9.11 4.64 -3.56
C THR A 180 8.85 3.14 -3.62
N ILE A 181 9.08 2.45 -2.51
CA ILE A 181 8.80 1.03 -2.32
C ILE A 181 7.52 0.86 -1.47
N PRO A 182 6.83 -0.29 -1.54
CA PRO A 182 5.56 -0.48 -0.84
C PRO A 182 5.73 -0.78 0.66
N GLU A 183 6.72 -0.20 1.28
CA GLU A 183 7.03 -0.43 2.70
C GLU A 183 7.85 0.71 3.29
N LEU A 184 7.47 1.16 4.49
CA LEU A 184 8.23 2.09 5.32
C LEU A 184 8.60 1.38 6.63
N PHE A 185 9.90 1.34 6.96
CA PHE A 185 10.39 0.87 8.26
C PHE A 185 10.47 2.06 9.22
N ASP A 186 9.80 1.94 10.34
CA ASP A 186 9.91 2.94 11.39
C ASP A 186 11.18 2.70 12.20
N GLU A 187 11.97 3.72 12.38
CA GLU A 187 13.19 3.67 13.18
C GLU A 187 12.95 4.09 14.64
N LEU A 188 11.74 4.56 14.93
CA LEU A 188 11.31 4.99 16.26
C LEU A 188 10.41 3.93 16.89
N PRO A 189 10.56 3.68 18.18
CA PRO A 189 9.64 2.81 18.91
C PRO A 189 8.27 3.48 19.02
N ARG A 190 7.21 2.77 18.70
CA ARG A 190 5.83 3.25 18.81
C ARG A 190 5.18 2.60 20.02
N GLN A 191 5.39 3.18 21.20
CA GLN A 191 4.71 2.77 22.43
C GLN A 191 3.33 3.42 22.52
N GLY A 192 2.37 2.70 23.10
CA GLY A 192 0.98 3.13 23.20
C GLY A 192 0.16 2.76 21.96
N THR A 193 -0.83 3.57 21.67
CA THR A 193 -1.72 3.38 20.51
C THR A 193 -1.39 4.41 19.44
N VAL A 194 -1.18 3.95 18.23
CA VAL A 194 -0.99 4.80 17.05
C VAL A 194 -1.82 4.28 15.89
N TRP A 195 -2.15 5.16 14.96
CA TRP A 195 -2.76 4.80 13.68
C TRP A 195 -1.81 5.16 12.56
N TRP A 196 -1.93 4.48 11.45
CA TRP A 196 -1.21 4.83 10.25
C TRP A 196 -2.04 4.61 9.00
N ARG A 197 -1.77 5.39 7.98
CA ARG A 197 -2.37 5.29 6.67
C ARG A 197 -1.39 5.70 5.59
N VAL A 198 -1.73 5.43 4.33
CA VAL A 198 -0.85 5.69 3.19
C VAL A 198 -1.64 6.25 2.03
N ARG A 199 -1.04 7.15 1.27
CA ARG A 199 -1.54 7.63 -0.04
C ARG A 199 -0.48 7.56 -1.12
N GLY A 200 -0.92 7.51 -2.38
CA GLY A 200 -0.04 7.68 -3.54
C GLY A 200 0.29 9.13 -3.80
N LEU A 201 1.47 9.37 -4.38
CA LEU A 201 1.90 10.67 -4.87
C LEU A 201 2.36 10.55 -6.31
N ASP A 202 2.05 11.57 -7.14
CA ASP A 202 2.52 11.73 -8.51
C ASP A 202 3.97 12.24 -8.57
N GLU A 203 4.47 12.50 -9.78
CA GLU A 203 5.82 13.03 -10.02
C GLU A 203 6.06 14.43 -9.43
N ASN A 204 4.99 15.19 -9.21
CA ASN A 204 5.02 16.53 -8.64
C ASN A 204 4.81 16.53 -7.11
N GLY A 205 4.59 15.36 -6.51
CA GLY A 205 4.27 15.19 -5.10
C GLY A 205 2.78 15.47 -4.79
N GLY A 206 1.94 15.60 -5.81
CA GLY A 206 0.50 15.72 -5.65
C GLY A 206 -0.15 14.38 -5.29
N PRO A 207 -1.27 14.39 -4.55
CA PRO A 207 -1.96 13.15 -4.16
C PRO A 207 -2.57 12.45 -5.37
N VAL A 208 -2.36 11.14 -5.46
CA VAL A 208 -3.05 10.23 -6.38
C VAL A 208 -4.12 9.49 -5.59
N GLY A 209 -5.37 9.87 -5.76
CA GLY A 209 -6.48 9.34 -4.98
C GLY A 209 -6.54 9.88 -3.56
N VAL A 210 -7.04 9.07 -2.64
CA VAL A 210 -7.25 9.40 -1.23
C VAL A 210 -6.37 8.55 -0.31
N TRP A 211 -6.37 8.86 0.97
CA TRP A 211 -5.73 8.03 1.99
C TRP A 211 -6.36 6.63 2.03
N SER A 212 -5.56 5.64 2.36
CA SER A 212 -6.07 4.32 2.75
C SER A 212 -6.92 4.42 4.01
N GLU A 213 -7.73 3.39 4.26
CA GLU A 213 -8.26 3.16 5.60
C GLU A 213 -7.09 3.17 6.60
N ALA A 214 -7.30 3.74 7.78
CA ALA A 214 -6.30 3.79 8.83
C ALA A 214 -6.22 2.43 9.54
N GLU A 215 -5.01 1.98 9.81
CA GLU A 215 -4.72 0.78 10.61
C GLU A 215 -4.25 1.17 11.99
N LYS A 216 -4.83 0.54 13.01
CA LYS A 216 -4.49 0.76 14.41
C LYS A 216 -3.41 -0.21 14.86
N ILE A 217 -2.40 0.30 15.54
CA ILE A 217 -1.35 -0.49 16.21
C ILE A 217 -1.42 -0.20 17.70
N VAL A 218 -1.46 -1.24 18.52
CA VAL A 218 -1.47 -1.13 19.98
C VAL A 218 -0.23 -1.80 20.54
N ASN A 219 0.67 -0.97 21.09
CA ASN A 219 1.92 -1.37 21.75
C ASN A 219 1.97 -0.78 23.16
N ASP A 220 0.85 -0.87 23.88
CA ASP A 220 0.76 -0.30 25.23
C ASP A 220 1.55 -1.15 26.23
N PRO A 221 2.55 -0.58 26.93
CA PRO A 221 3.25 -1.27 28.01
C PRO A 221 2.34 -1.78 29.14
N ALA A 222 1.14 -1.20 29.30
CA ALA A 222 0.16 -1.63 30.29
C ALA A 222 -0.60 -2.90 29.88
N GLU A 223 -0.51 -3.33 28.63
CA GLU A 223 -1.08 -4.60 28.17
C GLU A 223 -0.33 -5.78 28.80
N ASN A 224 -1.00 -6.92 28.88
CA ASN A 224 -0.44 -8.12 29.48
C ASN A 224 0.44 -8.90 28.49
N TRP A 225 1.65 -8.42 28.27
CA TRP A 225 2.63 -9.07 27.40
C TRP A 225 3.28 -10.26 28.09
N GLU A 226 3.18 -11.44 27.51
CA GLU A 226 3.82 -12.64 28.04
C GLU A 226 5.30 -12.71 27.63
N THR A 227 5.59 -12.40 26.37
CA THR A 227 6.93 -12.53 25.79
C THR A 227 7.39 -11.25 25.12
N GLY A 228 8.65 -10.91 25.33
CA GLY A 228 9.39 -9.92 24.55
C GLY A 228 10.39 -10.59 23.62
N ILE A 229 10.59 -10.03 22.44
CA ILE A 229 11.65 -10.43 21.53
C ILE A 229 12.56 -9.23 21.31
N LEU A 230 13.83 -9.36 21.64
CA LEU A 230 14.86 -8.34 21.44
C LEU A 230 15.91 -8.88 20.49
N GLY A 231 16.08 -8.26 19.31
CA GLY A 231 17.02 -8.77 18.31
C GLY A 231 17.24 -7.84 17.12
N ASP A 232 17.90 -8.40 16.14
CA ASP A 232 18.21 -7.75 14.86
C ASP A 232 17.16 -8.05 13.78
N SER A 233 17.56 -7.95 12.50
CA SER A 233 16.70 -8.18 11.35
C SER A 233 16.08 -9.58 11.28
N ILE A 234 16.73 -10.60 11.85
CA ILE A 234 16.20 -11.97 11.85
C ILE A 234 14.94 -12.02 12.72
N SER A 235 14.99 -11.41 13.89
CA SER A 235 13.86 -11.35 14.82
C SER A 235 12.81 -10.32 14.42
N HIS A 236 13.22 -9.19 13.80
CA HIS A 236 12.28 -8.19 13.29
C HIS A 236 11.45 -8.71 12.11
N GLY A 237 11.92 -9.70 11.38
CA GLY A 237 11.20 -10.34 10.28
C GLY A 237 11.82 -10.11 8.92
N GLY A 238 13.09 -9.84 8.89
CA GLY A 238 13.86 -9.56 7.68
C GLY A 238 14.32 -8.11 7.65
N GLY A 239 14.92 -7.68 6.62
CA GLY A 239 15.39 -6.32 6.41
C GLY A 239 14.83 -5.78 5.11
N ARG A 240 15.28 -4.58 4.73
CA ARG A 240 14.86 -3.88 3.50
C ARG A 240 15.05 -4.70 2.21
N MET A 241 15.89 -5.72 2.21
CA MET A 241 16.34 -6.43 1.03
C MET A 241 15.93 -7.90 0.96
N SER A 242 15.25 -8.41 1.98
CA SER A 242 14.87 -9.81 2.06
C SER A 242 13.46 -9.97 2.65
N TYR A 243 13.20 -11.05 3.31
CA TYR A 243 11.92 -11.33 3.95
C TYR A 243 11.58 -10.22 4.93
N SER A 244 10.76 -9.28 4.45
CA SER A 244 10.30 -8.17 5.28
C SER A 244 9.26 -8.69 6.28
N PRO A 245 8.94 -7.94 7.34
CA PRO A 245 7.78 -8.23 8.17
C PRO A 245 6.48 -8.39 7.37
N ALA A 246 6.44 -7.98 6.08
CA ALA A 246 5.35 -8.26 5.15
C ALA A 246 5.19 -9.76 4.87
N ASP A 247 6.26 -10.51 4.93
CA ASP A 247 6.30 -11.93 4.63
C ASP A 247 6.37 -12.75 5.92
N TRP A 248 5.44 -12.49 6.83
CA TRP A 248 5.34 -13.08 8.15
C TRP A 248 5.57 -14.59 8.22
N PRO A 249 5.06 -15.42 7.29
CA PRO A 249 5.28 -16.87 7.36
C PRO A 249 6.75 -17.30 7.39
N TYR A 250 7.66 -16.38 7.01
CA TYR A 250 9.10 -16.65 7.08
C TYR A 250 9.75 -16.18 8.40
N ASN A 251 8.99 -15.55 9.29
CA ASN A 251 9.45 -15.12 10.59
C ASN A 251 8.97 -16.08 11.68
N TYR A 252 9.86 -16.53 12.56
CA TYR A 252 9.48 -17.41 13.66
C TYR A 252 8.47 -16.79 14.63
N ALA A 253 8.50 -15.45 14.79
CA ALA A 253 7.56 -14.71 15.64
C ALA A 253 6.11 -14.85 15.16
N TYR A 254 5.89 -15.14 13.88
CA TYR A 254 4.56 -15.41 13.31
C TYR A 254 3.88 -16.61 13.94
N TYR A 255 4.66 -17.61 14.39
CA TYR A 255 4.15 -18.86 14.93
C TYR A 255 3.93 -18.82 16.44
N LEU A 256 4.20 -17.68 17.09
CA LEU A 256 3.89 -17.47 18.50
C LEU A 256 2.42 -17.10 18.63
N ASN A 257 1.67 -17.90 19.37
CA ASN A 257 0.21 -17.76 19.55
C ASN A 257 -0.17 -17.21 20.93
N PHE A 258 0.73 -16.45 21.56
CA PHE A 258 0.54 -15.79 22.84
C PHE A 258 1.01 -14.33 22.75
N PRO A 259 0.53 -13.45 23.65
CA PRO A 259 0.86 -12.01 23.60
C PRO A 259 2.37 -11.77 23.58
N THR A 260 2.87 -11.28 22.45
CA THR A 260 4.30 -11.08 22.22
C THR A 260 4.57 -9.68 21.68
N ILE A 261 5.41 -8.91 22.36
CA ILE A 261 5.94 -7.65 21.86
C ILE A 261 7.30 -7.88 21.21
N ASN A 262 7.40 -7.63 19.92
CA ASN A 262 8.65 -7.75 19.19
C ASN A 262 9.36 -6.39 19.16
N MET A 263 10.39 -6.26 19.97
CA MET A 263 11.22 -5.07 20.16
C MET A 263 12.45 -5.09 19.28
N SER A 264 12.52 -6.02 18.32
CA SER A 264 13.65 -6.15 17.40
C SER A 264 13.66 -5.01 16.39
N ARG A 265 14.86 -4.63 15.94
CA ARG A 265 15.06 -3.62 14.92
C ARG A 265 16.09 -4.08 13.89
N SER A 266 15.74 -4.00 12.62
CA SER A 266 16.64 -4.37 11.52
C SER A 266 17.88 -3.50 11.50
N GLY A 267 19.06 -4.14 11.42
CA GLY A 267 20.37 -3.48 11.40
C GLY A 267 21.06 -3.38 12.75
N ASP A 268 20.39 -3.67 13.85
CA ASP A 268 20.98 -3.60 15.19
C ASP A 268 22.11 -4.60 15.39
N LYS A 269 23.08 -4.18 16.17
CA LYS A 269 24.17 -4.98 16.73
C LYS A 269 23.98 -5.13 18.24
N THR A 270 24.76 -5.95 18.88
CA THR A 270 24.70 -6.18 20.32
C THR A 270 24.76 -4.87 21.13
N ASP A 271 25.63 -3.92 20.72
CA ASP A 271 25.74 -2.63 21.39
C ASP A 271 24.48 -1.77 21.25
N ASP A 272 23.79 -1.89 20.12
CA ASP A 272 22.52 -1.19 19.89
C ASP A 272 21.42 -1.79 20.76
N LEU A 273 21.37 -3.12 20.86
CA LEU A 273 20.44 -3.83 21.75
C LEU A 273 20.63 -3.41 23.21
N LEU A 274 21.88 -3.35 23.68
CA LEU A 274 22.21 -2.92 25.03
C LEU A 274 21.80 -1.47 25.29
N ARG A 275 22.04 -0.58 24.33
CA ARG A 275 21.74 0.85 24.46
C ARG A 275 20.25 1.14 24.62
N ARG A 276 19.39 0.38 23.92
CA ARG A 276 17.94 0.60 23.96
C ARG A 276 17.17 -0.34 24.91
N PHE A 277 17.87 -1.24 25.60
CA PHE A 277 17.27 -2.24 26.47
C PHE A 277 16.34 -1.62 27.53
N ASP A 278 16.83 -0.61 28.25
CA ASP A 278 16.06 0.00 29.32
C ASP A 278 14.81 0.73 28.82
N ALA A 279 14.89 1.37 27.67
CA ALA A 279 13.79 2.11 27.09
C ALA A 279 12.75 1.22 26.42
N ASP A 280 13.20 0.16 25.76
CA ASP A 280 12.33 -0.67 24.91
C ASP A 280 11.80 -1.91 25.65
N VAL A 281 12.55 -2.45 26.61
CA VAL A 281 12.23 -3.73 27.23
C VAL A 281 11.58 -3.56 28.60
N LEU A 282 12.18 -2.74 29.48
CA LEU A 282 11.74 -2.64 30.86
C LEU A 282 10.28 -2.17 31.03
N PRO A 283 9.76 -1.23 30.21
CA PRO A 283 8.39 -0.77 30.36
C PRO A 283 7.33 -1.86 30.17
N PHE A 284 7.63 -2.87 29.35
CA PHE A 284 6.67 -3.92 28.99
C PHE A 284 6.55 -5.05 30.02
N HIS A 285 7.42 -5.12 31.01
CA HIS A 285 7.38 -6.10 32.12
C HIS A 285 7.13 -7.56 31.68
N VAL A 286 7.70 -7.94 30.53
CA VAL A 286 7.50 -9.27 29.93
C VAL A 286 7.96 -10.38 30.88
N ARG A 287 7.22 -11.50 30.90
CA ARG A 287 7.57 -12.67 31.69
C ARG A 287 8.77 -13.43 31.11
N TYR A 288 8.84 -13.47 29.79
CA TYR A 288 9.92 -14.12 29.04
C TYR A 288 10.53 -13.15 28.07
N LEU A 289 11.85 -13.15 27.96
CA LEU A 289 12.56 -12.34 26.98
C LEU A 289 13.42 -13.25 26.10
N LEU A 290 13.10 -13.28 24.80
CA LEU A 290 13.94 -13.93 23.79
C LEU A 290 14.92 -12.90 23.24
N ILE A 291 16.23 -13.17 23.40
CA ILE A 291 17.28 -12.27 22.89
C ILE A 291 18.01 -12.98 21.74
N MET A 292 18.08 -12.34 20.58
CA MET A 292 18.80 -12.80 19.42
C MET A 292 19.66 -11.65 18.87
N GLY A 293 20.95 -11.65 19.18
CA GLY A 293 21.90 -10.65 18.72
C GLY A 293 23.13 -11.27 18.11
N ARG A 294 23.68 -10.64 17.08
CA ARG A 294 24.91 -11.06 16.46
C ARG A 294 26.10 -10.33 17.08
N TYR A 295 26.98 -11.06 17.74
CA TYR A 295 28.26 -10.52 18.16
C TYR A 295 29.22 -10.47 16.94
N ARG A 296 29.60 -9.28 16.50
CA ARG A 296 30.64 -9.10 15.49
C ARG A 296 31.99 -8.88 16.18
N THR A 297 32.75 -9.95 16.36
CA THR A 297 34.20 -9.84 16.43
C THR A 297 34.78 -10.00 15.03
N TRP A 298 34.93 -8.91 14.31
CA TRP A 298 35.92 -8.85 13.26
C TRP A 298 36.97 -7.83 13.66
N LYS A 299 38.13 -8.34 14.05
CA LYS A 299 39.37 -7.58 14.04
C LYS A 299 39.95 -7.62 12.64
#